data_b50a7fc44f3436ef6422fee0984a9ec7
#
_entry.id   b50a7fc44f3436ef6422fee0984a9ec7
#
_cell.length_a   1.000
_cell.length_b   1.000
_cell.length_c   1.000
_cell.angle_alpha   90.00
_cell.angle_beta   90.00
_cell.angle_gamma   90.00
#
_symmetry.space_group_name_H-M   'P 1'
#
loop_
_entity.id
_entity.type
_entity.pdbx_description
1 polymer ?
#
loop_
_entity_poly.entity_id
_entity_poly.type
_entity_poly.pdbx_seq_one_letter_code
_entity_poly.pdbx_strand_id
1 'polypeptide(L)'
;MDYRVTFAAQADRDLEEIVRFLAQKNPIVAERLGYALLDDALTLANMPRRGLAVQERPRYHRILHRPWFLIYYRIDEARRSVEIARIWDARQDPDTFSL
;
A
#
# COMPACT_ATOMS: atom_id res chain seq x y z
N MET A 1 -2.12 -17.77 12.13
CA MET A 1 -0.71 -17.74 11.73
C MET A 1 -0.44 -16.55 10.84
N ASP A 2 0.54 -15.78 11.21
CA ASP A 2 0.78 -14.51 10.55
C ASP A 2 1.64 -14.68 9.30
N TYR A 3 1.34 -13.86 8.31
CA TYR A 3 2.19 -13.68 7.15
C TYR A 3 3.20 -12.59 7.46
N ARG A 4 4.37 -12.68 6.83
CA ARG A 4 5.37 -11.64 6.94
C ARG A 4 5.09 -10.58 5.86
N VAL A 5 5.01 -9.33 6.26
CA VAL A 5 4.78 -8.22 5.33
C VAL A 5 6.10 -7.58 4.97
N THR A 6 6.38 -7.49 3.68
CA THR A 6 7.54 -6.79 3.15
C THR A 6 7.09 -5.72 2.17
N PHE A 7 7.98 -4.79 1.87
CA PHE A 7 7.68 -3.66 0.99
C PHE A 7 8.63 -3.67 -0.19
N ALA A 8 8.07 -3.66 -1.41
CA ALA A 8 8.88 -3.47 -2.60
C ALA A 8 9.50 -2.06 -2.57
N ALA A 9 10.64 -1.91 -3.23
CA ALA A 9 11.31 -0.62 -3.28
C ALA A 9 10.40 0.50 -3.80
N GLN A 10 9.55 0.19 -4.77
CA GLN A 10 8.62 1.18 -5.31
C GLN A 10 7.58 1.60 -4.27
N ALA A 11 7.10 0.66 -3.45
CA ALA A 11 6.15 1.00 -2.38
C ALA A 11 6.79 1.94 -1.36
N ASP A 12 8.06 1.70 -1.02
CA ASP A 12 8.79 2.59 -0.13
C ASP A 12 8.90 4.00 -0.71
N ARG A 13 9.21 4.09 -1.99
CA ARG A 13 9.29 5.39 -2.67
C ARG A 13 7.93 6.09 -2.73
N ASP A 14 6.88 5.32 -2.99
CA ASP A 14 5.52 5.86 -3.01
C ASP A 14 5.16 6.49 -1.68
N LEU A 15 5.42 5.77 -0.59
CA LEU A 15 5.12 6.26 0.75
C LEU A 15 5.93 7.51 1.07
N GLU A 16 7.21 7.50 0.75
CA GLU A 16 8.09 8.65 0.94
C GLU A 16 7.57 9.88 0.22
N GLU A 17 7.16 9.72 -1.03
CA GLU A 17 6.67 10.84 -1.83
C GLU A 17 5.36 11.40 -1.29
N ILE A 18 4.44 10.52 -0.86
CA ILE A 18 3.17 10.95 -0.26
C ILE A 18 3.45 11.79 0.99
N VAL A 19 4.30 11.29 1.87
CA VAL A 19 4.62 11.97 3.11
C VAL A 19 5.34 13.29 2.85
N ARG A 20 6.32 13.28 1.95
CA ARG A 20 7.07 14.49 1.61
C ARG A 20 6.18 15.58 1.03
N PHE A 21 5.28 15.20 0.13
CA PHE A 21 4.37 16.16 -0.49
C PHE A 21 3.47 16.82 0.56
N LEU A 22 2.88 16.00 1.43
CA LEU A 22 1.97 16.53 2.44
C LEU A 22 2.72 17.32 3.52
N ALA A 23 3.95 16.95 3.81
CA ALA A 23 4.76 17.63 4.83
C ALA A 23 5.06 19.09 4.47
N GLN A 24 5.05 19.41 3.17
CA GLN A 24 5.23 20.78 2.73
C GLN A 24 4.11 21.69 3.23
N LYS A 25 2.95 21.12 3.46
CA LYS A 25 1.77 21.87 3.93
C LYS A 25 1.53 21.67 5.42
N ASN A 26 1.68 20.45 5.90
CA ASN A 26 1.39 20.12 7.29
C ASN A 26 2.23 18.92 7.73
N PRO A 27 3.39 19.15 8.36
CA PRO A 27 4.27 18.06 8.77
C PRO A 27 3.65 17.07 9.75
N ILE A 28 2.81 17.57 10.66
CA ILE A 28 2.18 16.69 11.67
C ILE A 28 1.20 15.73 11.01
N VAL A 29 0.37 16.25 10.11
CA VAL A 29 -0.60 15.43 9.38
C VAL A 29 0.13 14.44 8.46
N ALA A 30 1.24 14.88 7.85
CA ALA A 30 2.03 14.00 6.99
C ALA A 30 2.57 12.80 7.77
N GLU A 31 3.09 13.04 8.96
CA GLU A 31 3.60 11.96 9.81
C GLU A 31 2.50 10.99 10.20
N ARG A 32 1.35 11.51 10.61
CA ARG A 32 0.21 10.68 10.98
C ARG A 32 -0.27 9.82 9.81
N LEU A 33 -0.36 10.41 8.62
CA LEU A 33 -0.77 9.67 7.43
C LEU A 33 0.25 8.57 7.11
N GLY A 34 1.54 8.88 7.19
CA GLY A 34 2.58 7.90 6.93
C GLY A 34 2.46 6.68 7.82
N TYR A 35 2.30 6.91 9.12
CA TYR A 35 2.12 5.81 10.06
C TYR A 35 0.80 5.07 9.84
N ALA A 36 -0.27 5.78 9.52
CA ALA A 36 -1.57 5.15 9.29
C ALA A 36 -1.54 4.23 8.06
N LEU A 37 -0.87 4.66 6.99
CA LEU A 37 -0.71 3.83 5.80
C LEU A 37 0.13 2.59 6.10
N LEU A 38 1.21 2.78 6.86
CA LEU A 38 2.07 1.68 7.26
C LEU A 38 1.31 0.67 8.12
N ASP A 39 0.58 1.16 9.12
CA ASP A 39 -0.21 0.30 10.01
C ASP A 39 -1.25 -0.49 9.23
N ASP A 40 -1.91 0.16 8.27
CA ASP A 40 -2.93 -0.50 7.47
C ASP A 40 -2.32 -1.61 6.61
N ALA A 41 -1.16 -1.34 6.01
CA ALA A 41 -0.43 -2.37 5.27
C ALA A 41 -0.05 -3.55 6.16
N LEU A 42 0.35 -3.28 7.40
CA LEU A 42 0.77 -4.34 8.32
C LEU A 42 -0.38 -5.21 8.80
N THR A 43 -1.63 -4.74 8.71
CA THR A 43 -2.79 -5.59 9.04
C THR A 43 -2.90 -6.80 8.11
N LEU A 44 -2.25 -6.74 6.95
CA LEU A 44 -2.28 -7.85 6.00
C LEU A 44 -1.50 -9.07 6.51
N ALA A 45 -0.70 -8.91 7.54
CA ALA A 45 -0.04 -10.05 8.19
C ALA A 45 -1.06 -11.04 8.74
N ASN A 46 -2.17 -10.55 9.27
CA ASN A 46 -3.21 -11.39 9.87
C ASN A 46 -4.35 -11.70 8.91
N MET A 47 -4.62 -10.79 7.98
CA MET A 47 -5.77 -10.91 7.06
C MET A 47 -5.34 -10.61 5.63
N PRO A 48 -4.47 -11.46 5.04
CA PRO A 48 -3.92 -11.15 3.73
C PRO A 48 -4.96 -11.14 2.61
N ARG A 49 -6.10 -11.79 2.80
CA ARG A 49 -7.11 -11.87 1.75
C ARG A 49 -8.24 -10.87 1.90
N ARG A 50 -8.10 -9.88 2.79
CA ARG A 50 -9.17 -8.90 2.99
C ARG A 50 -9.30 -7.91 1.83
N GLY A 51 -8.31 -7.81 0.97
CA GLY A 51 -8.37 -6.94 -0.19
C GLY A 51 -9.06 -7.60 -1.37
N LEU A 52 -9.41 -6.78 -2.35
CA LEU A 52 -10.04 -7.24 -3.59
C LEU A 52 -8.98 -7.56 -4.63
N ALA A 53 -9.20 -8.62 -5.41
CA ALA A 53 -8.30 -8.94 -6.52
C ALA A 53 -8.35 -7.82 -7.57
N VAL A 54 -7.19 -7.48 -8.12
CA VAL A 54 -7.09 -6.49 -9.20
C VAL A 54 -7.51 -7.18 -10.49
N GLN A 55 -8.54 -6.65 -11.15
CA GLN A 55 -9.18 -7.34 -12.26
C GLN A 55 -8.22 -7.68 -13.40
N GLU A 56 -7.39 -6.74 -13.80
CA GLU A 56 -6.44 -6.91 -14.92
C GLU A 56 -5.18 -7.66 -14.50
N ARG A 57 -4.93 -7.76 -13.21
CA ARG A 57 -3.73 -8.39 -12.65
C ARG A 57 -4.12 -9.21 -11.42
N PRO A 58 -4.77 -10.37 -11.62
CA PRO A 58 -5.40 -11.12 -10.51
C PRO A 58 -4.42 -11.66 -9.46
N ARG A 59 -3.11 -11.65 -9.75
CA ARG A 59 -2.11 -12.01 -8.73
C ARG A 59 -1.95 -10.93 -7.68
N TYR A 60 -2.46 -9.73 -7.96
CA TYR A 60 -2.40 -8.60 -7.04
C TYR A 60 -3.76 -8.40 -6.39
N HIS A 61 -3.73 -7.90 -5.17
CA HIS A 61 -4.91 -7.47 -4.42
C HIS A 61 -4.71 -6.03 -4.01
N ARG A 62 -5.77 -5.38 -3.62
CA ARG A 62 -5.66 -4.01 -3.12
C ARG A 62 -6.64 -3.77 -2.00
N ILE A 63 -6.25 -2.91 -1.06
CA ILE A 63 -7.13 -2.38 -0.03
C ILE A 63 -7.19 -0.88 -0.16
N LEU A 64 -8.34 -0.31 0.21
CA LEU A 64 -8.52 1.14 0.23
C LEU A 64 -8.21 1.66 1.62
N HIS A 65 -7.30 2.62 1.69
CA HIS A 65 -7.08 3.42 2.89
C HIS A 65 -7.76 4.77 2.64
N ARG A 66 -8.84 5.01 3.35
CA ARG A 66 -9.65 6.20 3.11
C ARG A 66 -8.84 7.47 3.27
N PRO A 67 -9.14 8.51 2.50
CA PRO A 67 -10.25 8.56 1.55
C PRO A 67 -9.92 8.07 0.13
N TRP A 68 -8.64 8.06 -0.26
CA TRP A 68 -8.29 7.77 -1.66
C TRP A 68 -6.96 7.05 -1.87
N PHE A 69 -6.38 6.45 -0.84
CA PHE A 69 -5.13 5.71 -1.01
C PHE A 69 -5.41 4.24 -1.27
N LEU A 70 -4.70 3.66 -2.23
CA LEU A 70 -4.82 2.25 -2.56
C LEU A 70 -3.48 1.58 -2.26
N ILE A 71 -3.54 0.48 -1.52
CA ILE A 71 -2.37 -0.32 -1.19
C ILE A 71 -2.47 -1.61 -1.99
N TYR A 72 -1.57 -1.78 -2.95
CA TYR A 72 -1.51 -2.95 -3.82
C TYR A 72 -0.50 -3.93 -3.29
N TYR A 73 -0.85 -5.21 -3.27
CA TYR A 73 0.03 -6.23 -2.69
C TYR A 73 -0.14 -7.58 -3.37
N ARG A 74 0.84 -8.46 -3.19
CA ARG A 74 0.80 -9.85 -3.64
C ARG A 74 0.97 -10.76 -2.45
N ILE A 75 0.35 -11.95 -2.52
CA ILE A 75 0.47 -12.98 -1.48
C ILE A 75 1.31 -14.11 -2.03
N ASP A 76 2.35 -14.50 -1.30
CA ASP A 76 3.14 -15.69 -1.57
C ASP A 76 2.79 -16.73 -0.52
N GLU A 77 1.93 -17.66 -0.88
CA GLU A 77 1.44 -18.66 0.07
C GLU A 77 2.54 -19.62 0.52
N ALA A 78 3.43 -19.97 -0.39
CA ALA A 78 4.51 -20.91 -0.07
C ALA A 78 5.44 -20.34 1.00
N ARG A 79 5.70 -19.04 0.94
CA ARG A 79 6.58 -18.36 1.90
C ARG A 79 5.82 -17.69 3.03
N ARG A 80 4.49 -17.75 2.99
CA ARG A 80 3.62 -17.06 3.93
C ARG A 80 4.04 -15.60 4.08
N SER A 81 4.13 -14.93 2.95
CA SER A 81 4.53 -13.53 2.93
C SER A 81 3.59 -12.72 2.06
N VAL A 82 3.53 -11.44 2.38
CA VAL A 82 2.77 -10.43 1.62
C VAL A 82 3.76 -9.36 1.22
N GLU A 83 3.86 -9.10 -0.07
CA GLU A 83 4.71 -8.00 -0.56
C GLU A 83 3.82 -6.82 -0.94
N ILE A 84 4.04 -5.69 -0.30
CA ILE A 84 3.38 -4.46 -0.68
C ILE A 84 4.06 -3.94 -1.94
N ALA A 85 3.32 -3.90 -3.05
CA ALA A 85 3.88 -3.54 -4.36
C ALA A 85 3.83 -2.04 -4.61
N ARG A 86 2.70 -1.39 -4.29
CA ARG A 86 2.49 0.03 -4.52
C ARG A 86 1.63 0.64 -3.42
N ILE A 87 1.87 1.91 -3.13
CA ILE A 87 0.95 2.75 -2.35
C ILE A 87 0.60 3.93 -3.24
N TRP A 88 -0.66 3.98 -3.68
CA TRP A 88 -1.09 4.86 -4.76
C TRP A 88 -2.13 5.86 -4.29
N ASP A 89 -1.92 7.13 -4.63
CA ASP A 89 -2.93 8.16 -4.44
C ASP A 89 -3.85 8.14 -5.66
N ALA A 90 -5.09 7.67 -5.46
CA ALA A 90 -6.02 7.47 -6.55
C ALA A 90 -6.47 8.76 -7.23
N ARG A 91 -6.08 9.92 -6.70
CA ARG A 91 -6.34 11.21 -7.35
C ARG A 91 -5.35 11.51 -8.47
N GLN A 92 -4.23 10.78 -8.51
CA GLN A 92 -3.22 10.96 -9.57
C GLN A 92 -3.70 10.36 -10.89
N ASP A 93 -3.05 10.79 -11.97
CA ASP A 93 -3.36 10.32 -13.31
C ASP A 93 -3.18 8.81 -13.39
N PRO A 94 -4.25 8.05 -13.67
CA PRO A 94 -4.15 6.59 -13.77
C PRO A 94 -3.20 6.11 -14.86
N ASP A 95 -2.94 6.93 -15.87
CA ASP A 95 -2.03 6.56 -16.95
C ASP A 95 -0.58 6.47 -16.48
N THR A 96 -0.25 7.06 -15.35
CA THR A 96 1.10 6.99 -14.79
C THR A 96 1.28 5.80 -13.85
N PHE A 97 0.22 5.05 -13.59
CA PHE A 97 0.26 3.93 -12.65
C PHE A 97 0.66 2.64 -13.36
N SER A 98 1.52 1.84 -12.71
CA SER A 98 1.84 0.48 -13.16
C SER A 98 2.17 -0.41 -11.97
N LEU A 99 1.90 -1.68 -12.14
CA LEU A 99 2.25 -2.71 -11.14
C LEU A 99 3.47 -3.50 -11.55
#